data_8e8ce75fdf7f54af95564dad573bf970
#
_entry.id   8e8ce75fdf7f54af95564dad573bf970
#
_cell.length_a   1.000
_cell.length_b   1.000
_cell.length_c   1.000
_cell.angle_alpha   90.00
_cell.angle_beta   90.00
_cell.angle_gamma   90.00
#
_symmetry.space_group_name_H-M   'P 1'
#
loop_
_entity.id
_entity.type
_entity.pdbx_description
1 polymer ?
#
loop_
_entity_poly.entity_id
_entity_poly.type
_entity_poly.pdbx_seq_one_letter_code
_entity_poly.pdbx_strand_id
1 'polypeptide(L)'
;EISECLVGSEMCIRDRPRGIEGLIADANKHGIKFGIWIEPEMANTTSELYEKHPEWVLKAPNREIVLGRGGTQVVLDLSNPEVQDFIFGIVDNLMTTYPEIDYIKWDANMSILNHGSQYLPSDQQSHMYIEYHEGFKKVCERIRAKYPDLTLQACASGGGRANYGVMPYFDEFWVSDNTDALQRIYMQWGTSYFFPAIAMASHISAAPNHQTFRVIPLKYRIDVAMSGRLGMEIQPKNMTEEEKTLCRKAIADYKTIRPVVQFGDIYRLVSPYDRLGVASLMYTSPEKDKAVFYWWKTEHFVNQHLP
;
A
#
# COMPACT_ATOMS: atom_id res chain seq x y z
N GLU A 1 -17.90 15.97 6.73
CA GLU A 1 -17.82 15.59 5.31
C GLU A 1 -16.71 14.56 5.03
N ILE A 2 -15.56 14.64 5.70
CA ILE A 2 -14.56 13.54 5.70
C ILE A 2 -15.10 12.31 6.42
N SER A 3 -15.99 12.48 7.39
CA SER A 3 -16.66 11.39 8.09
C SER A 3 -17.55 10.53 7.18
N GLU A 4 -18.01 11.07 6.08
CA GLU A 4 -18.87 10.36 5.11
C GLU A 4 -18.08 9.58 4.06
N CYS A 5 -16.83 9.98 3.78
CA CYS A 5 -15.91 9.18 2.98
C CYS A 5 -15.34 7.96 3.75
N LEU A 6 -15.38 8.00 5.07
CA LEU A 6 -15.06 6.87 5.93
C LEU A 6 -16.34 6.06 6.08
N VAL A 7 -16.49 5.02 5.30
CA VAL A 7 -17.62 4.10 5.28
C VAL A 7 -18.19 3.88 6.68
N GLY A 8 -19.36 4.47 6.94
CA GLY A 8 -20.10 4.29 8.17
C GLY A 8 -19.71 5.23 9.31
N SER A 9 -20.06 6.51 9.21
CA SER A 9 -19.99 7.42 10.36
C SER A 9 -20.65 6.84 11.61
N GLU A 10 -21.75 6.10 11.48
CA GLU A 10 -22.40 5.39 12.58
C GLU A 10 -21.55 4.22 13.13
N MET A 11 -20.82 3.50 12.29
CA MET A 11 -19.95 2.40 12.73
C MET A 11 -18.71 2.96 13.45
N CYS A 12 -18.13 4.05 12.96
CA CYS A 12 -17.02 4.74 13.63
C CYS A 12 -17.42 5.31 15.00
N ILE A 13 -18.63 5.87 15.13
CA ILE A 13 -19.15 6.40 16.39
C ILE A 13 -19.42 5.27 17.40
N ARG A 14 -19.97 4.14 16.97
CA ARG A 14 -20.25 3.00 17.86
C ARG A 14 -18.99 2.33 18.39
N ASP A 15 -18.05 2.06 17.50
CA ASP A 15 -16.85 1.27 17.85
C ASP A 15 -15.71 2.15 18.41
N ARG A 16 -15.74 3.47 18.16
CA ARG A 16 -14.69 4.41 18.51
C ARG A 16 -15.25 5.75 18.96
N PRO A 17 -15.82 5.81 20.16
CA PRO A 17 -16.52 6.99 20.66
C PRO A 17 -15.63 8.24 20.80
N ARG A 18 -14.30 8.09 20.75
CA ARG A 18 -13.34 9.19 20.78
C ARG A 18 -12.79 9.55 19.39
N GLY A 19 -13.34 8.96 18.31
CA GLY A 19 -12.95 9.23 16.93
C GLY A 19 -11.46 8.99 16.62
N ILE A 20 -10.99 9.67 15.59
CA ILE A 20 -9.57 9.61 15.15
C ILE A 20 -8.63 10.19 16.22
N GLU A 21 -9.02 11.28 16.87
CA GLU A 21 -8.22 11.90 17.94
C GLU A 21 -7.90 10.92 19.08
N GLY A 22 -8.91 10.12 19.48
CA GLY A 22 -8.70 9.10 20.50
C GLY A 22 -7.70 8.02 20.10
N LEU A 23 -7.68 7.64 18.82
CA LEU A 23 -6.71 6.67 18.29
C LEU A 23 -5.30 7.26 18.24
N ILE A 24 -5.17 8.49 17.78
CA ILE A 24 -3.90 9.23 17.75
C ILE A 24 -3.34 9.35 19.19
N ALA A 25 -4.17 9.78 20.13
CA ALA A 25 -3.76 9.92 21.53
C ALA A 25 -3.32 8.58 22.14
N ASP A 26 -4.01 7.47 21.80
CA ASP A 26 -3.62 6.15 22.28
C ASP A 26 -2.32 5.66 21.64
N ALA A 27 -2.11 5.89 20.34
CA ALA A 27 -0.85 5.58 19.66
C ALA A 27 0.32 6.36 20.29
N ASN A 28 0.15 7.66 20.49
CA ASN A 28 1.17 8.53 21.07
C ASN A 28 1.56 8.13 22.48
N LYS A 29 0.63 7.69 23.33
CA LYS A 29 0.93 7.14 24.67
C LYS A 29 1.91 5.96 24.64
N HIS A 30 1.91 5.21 23.55
CA HIS A 30 2.79 4.06 23.34
C HIS A 30 4.04 4.41 22.53
N GLY A 31 4.28 5.68 22.20
CA GLY A 31 5.40 6.12 21.34
C GLY A 31 5.29 5.62 19.91
N ILE A 32 4.06 5.38 19.43
CA ILE A 32 3.76 4.88 18.08
C ILE A 32 3.14 6.02 17.28
N LYS A 33 3.63 6.23 16.06
CA LYS A 33 3.07 7.16 15.10
C LYS A 33 1.75 6.63 14.55
N PHE A 34 0.85 7.53 14.15
CA PHE A 34 -0.47 7.18 13.62
C PHE A 34 -0.51 7.39 12.10
N GLY A 35 -1.17 6.47 11.42
CA GLY A 35 -1.42 6.55 9.97
C GLY A 35 -2.85 6.23 9.59
N ILE A 36 -3.25 6.70 8.40
CA ILE A 36 -4.60 6.49 7.86
C ILE A 36 -4.53 6.02 6.40
N TRP A 37 -5.52 5.22 6.01
CA TRP A 37 -5.75 4.83 4.62
C TRP A 37 -6.77 5.77 3.98
N ILE A 38 -6.51 6.19 2.75
CA ILE A 38 -7.44 6.96 1.91
C ILE A 38 -7.45 6.44 0.48
N GLU A 39 -8.57 6.63 -0.22
CA GLU A 39 -8.73 6.33 -1.65
C GLU A 39 -9.33 7.56 -2.37
N PRO A 40 -8.58 8.66 -2.52
CA PRO A 40 -9.15 9.97 -2.84
C PRO A 40 -9.46 10.17 -4.33
N GLU A 41 -9.01 9.27 -5.21
CA GLU A 41 -9.25 9.33 -6.66
C GLU A 41 -10.53 8.63 -7.10
N MET A 42 -11.25 8.01 -6.16
CA MET A 42 -12.45 7.22 -6.43
C MET A 42 -13.65 7.79 -5.70
N ALA A 43 -14.83 7.63 -6.28
CA ALA A 43 -16.09 7.97 -5.65
C ALA A 43 -17.14 6.88 -5.85
N ASN A 44 -18.08 6.75 -4.94
CA ASN A 44 -19.25 5.90 -5.11
C ASN A 44 -20.38 6.70 -5.80
N THR A 45 -21.12 6.06 -6.68
CA THR A 45 -22.25 6.69 -7.38
C THR A 45 -23.40 7.10 -6.46
N THR A 46 -23.41 6.62 -5.22
CA THR A 46 -24.39 7.00 -4.18
C THR A 46 -23.85 8.06 -3.23
N SER A 47 -22.65 8.61 -3.46
CA SER A 47 -22.08 9.64 -2.60
C SER A 47 -22.57 11.03 -2.97
N GLU A 48 -22.62 11.93 -1.96
CA GLU A 48 -22.91 13.35 -2.21
C GLU A 48 -21.94 13.98 -3.21
N LEU A 49 -20.67 13.52 -3.24
CA LEU A 49 -19.68 14.00 -4.21
C LEU A 49 -20.16 13.76 -5.64
N TYR A 50 -20.58 12.53 -5.93
CA TYR A 50 -21.07 12.18 -7.26
C TYR A 50 -22.40 12.88 -7.59
N GLU A 51 -23.27 13.06 -6.63
CA GLU A 51 -24.53 13.79 -6.81
C GLU A 51 -24.31 15.26 -7.14
N LYS A 52 -23.34 15.91 -6.45
CA LYS A 52 -23.03 17.33 -6.63
C LYS A 52 -22.16 17.62 -7.85
N HIS A 53 -21.28 16.69 -8.20
CA HIS A 53 -20.26 16.84 -9.24
C HIS A 53 -20.18 15.62 -10.19
N PRO A 54 -21.26 15.25 -10.87
CA PRO A 54 -21.24 14.13 -11.82
C PRO A 54 -20.31 14.39 -13.01
N GLU A 55 -19.98 15.67 -13.29
CA GLU A 55 -19.03 16.08 -14.32
C GLU A 55 -17.56 15.84 -13.95
N TRP A 56 -17.25 15.57 -12.66
CA TRP A 56 -15.89 15.31 -12.20
C TRP A 56 -15.39 13.89 -12.44
N VAL A 57 -16.22 13.02 -12.97
CA VAL A 57 -15.82 11.62 -13.22
C VAL A 57 -15.34 11.42 -14.66
N LEU A 58 -14.40 10.52 -14.83
CA LEU A 58 -14.00 10.07 -16.15
C LEU A 58 -15.18 9.38 -16.83
N LYS A 59 -15.58 9.91 -17.97
CA LYS A 59 -16.67 9.40 -18.80
C LYS A 59 -16.42 9.72 -20.25
N ALA A 60 -16.53 8.70 -21.10
CA ALA A 60 -16.46 8.90 -22.53
C ALA A 60 -17.75 9.60 -23.02
N PRO A 61 -17.65 10.61 -23.90
CA PRO A 61 -18.81 11.24 -24.51
C PRO A 61 -19.72 10.20 -25.18
N ASN A 62 -21.03 10.35 -25.01
CA ASN A 62 -22.06 9.49 -25.63
C ASN A 62 -21.95 7.99 -25.31
N ARG A 63 -21.34 7.62 -24.18
CA ARG A 63 -21.29 6.25 -23.69
C ARG A 63 -21.84 6.18 -22.26
N GLU A 64 -22.47 5.06 -21.96
CA GLU A 64 -22.82 4.74 -20.58
C GLU A 64 -21.54 4.58 -19.75
N ILE A 65 -21.62 5.01 -18.49
CA ILE A 65 -20.51 4.89 -17.55
C ILE A 65 -20.33 3.44 -17.13
N VAL A 66 -19.11 2.93 -17.20
CA VAL A 66 -18.75 1.62 -16.68
C VAL A 66 -18.35 1.77 -15.23
N LEU A 67 -19.05 1.09 -14.34
CA LEU A 67 -18.82 1.11 -12.91
C LEU A 67 -17.88 -0.03 -12.50
N GLY A 68 -16.95 0.28 -11.61
CA GLY A 68 -16.05 -0.68 -10.98
C GLY A 68 -16.56 -1.19 -9.64
N ARG A 69 -15.83 -2.10 -9.03
CA ARG A 69 -16.06 -2.64 -7.68
C ARG A 69 -17.52 -3.01 -7.40
N GLY A 70 -18.03 -3.97 -8.15
CA GLY A 70 -19.40 -4.45 -7.94
C GLY A 70 -20.47 -3.48 -8.43
N GLY A 71 -20.14 -2.55 -9.30
CA GLY A 71 -21.10 -1.64 -9.92
C GLY A 71 -21.39 -0.37 -9.10
N THR A 72 -20.47 0.05 -8.25
CA THR A 72 -20.68 1.21 -7.36
C THR A 72 -19.64 2.32 -7.48
N GLN A 73 -18.46 2.05 -8.07
CA GLN A 73 -17.33 2.96 -8.02
C GLN A 73 -17.00 3.59 -9.38
N VAL A 74 -16.60 4.87 -9.34
CA VAL A 74 -16.13 5.66 -10.49
C VAL A 74 -14.78 6.29 -10.18
N VAL A 75 -14.03 6.68 -11.22
CA VAL A 75 -12.75 7.39 -11.11
C VAL A 75 -12.97 8.87 -11.35
N LEU A 76 -12.43 9.70 -10.47
CA LEU A 76 -12.45 11.16 -10.61
C LEU A 76 -11.44 11.60 -11.69
N ASP A 77 -11.78 12.64 -12.44
CA ASP A 77 -10.97 13.13 -13.56
C ASP A 77 -9.88 14.10 -13.10
N LEU A 78 -8.70 13.59 -12.84
CA LEU A 78 -7.54 14.40 -12.44
C LEU A 78 -6.98 15.31 -13.54
N SER A 79 -7.46 15.24 -14.79
CA SER A 79 -7.17 16.25 -15.79
C SER A 79 -7.83 17.58 -15.47
N ASN A 80 -8.90 17.56 -14.63
CA ASN A 80 -9.63 18.75 -14.19
C ASN A 80 -8.95 19.38 -12.96
N PRO A 81 -8.54 20.68 -13.01
CA PRO A 81 -7.95 21.37 -11.88
C PRO A 81 -8.85 21.44 -10.63
N GLU A 82 -10.17 21.51 -10.78
CA GLU A 82 -11.11 21.50 -9.63
C GLU A 82 -11.04 20.17 -8.88
N VAL A 83 -10.90 19.06 -9.59
CA VAL A 83 -10.71 17.73 -8.99
C VAL A 83 -9.33 17.64 -8.30
N GLN A 84 -8.29 18.23 -8.90
CA GLN A 84 -6.97 18.32 -8.26
C GLN A 84 -7.05 19.11 -6.95
N ASP A 85 -7.76 20.23 -6.93
CA ASP A 85 -7.97 21.05 -5.73
C ASP A 85 -8.77 20.29 -4.66
N PHE A 86 -9.81 19.58 -5.06
CA PHE A 86 -10.60 18.74 -4.16
C PHE A 86 -9.75 17.64 -3.50
N ILE A 87 -8.98 16.89 -4.29
CA ILE A 87 -8.16 15.79 -3.78
C ILE A 87 -7.03 16.32 -2.87
N PHE A 88 -6.38 17.41 -3.26
CA PHE A 88 -5.43 18.09 -2.38
C PHE A 88 -6.11 18.51 -1.07
N GLY A 89 -7.31 19.07 -1.15
CA GLY A 89 -8.12 19.51 -0.01
C GLY A 89 -8.45 18.38 0.97
N ILE A 90 -8.65 17.15 0.51
CA ILE A 90 -8.84 15.98 1.40
C ILE A 90 -7.61 15.78 2.30
N VAL A 91 -6.42 15.74 1.73
CA VAL A 91 -5.18 15.56 2.49
C VAL A 91 -4.92 16.77 3.38
N ASP A 92 -5.09 17.97 2.84
CA ASP A 92 -4.88 19.23 3.55
C ASP A 92 -5.78 19.36 4.79
N ASN A 93 -7.04 19.00 4.66
CA ASN A 93 -7.99 19.01 5.75
C ASN A 93 -7.67 17.95 6.82
N LEU A 94 -7.29 16.73 6.39
CA LEU A 94 -6.82 15.68 7.32
C LEU A 94 -5.63 16.16 8.14
N MET A 95 -4.60 16.70 7.48
CA MET A 95 -3.37 17.14 8.14
C MET A 95 -3.56 18.40 8.99
N THR A 96 -4.49 19.27 8.62
CA THR A 96 -4.82 20.47 9.40
C THR A 96 -5.66 20.12 10.63
N THR A 97 -6.60 19.18 10.49
CA THR A 97 -7.46 18.75 11.58
C THR A 97 -6.72 17.83 12.56
N TYR A 98 -5.84 16.98 12.03
CA TYR A 98 -5.09 15.98 12.80
C TYR A 98 -3.60 16.06 12.46
N PRO A 99 -2.89 17.09 12.94
CA PRO A 99 -1.49 17.33 12.59
C PRO A 99 -0.51 16.22 13.07
N GLU A 100 -0.96 15.34 13.93
CA GLU A 100 -0.20 14.19 14.42
C GLU A 100 -0.32 12.94 13.51
N ILE A 101 -0.97 13.05 12.35
CA ILE A 101 -0.92 12.00 11.33
C ILE A 101 0.47 12.03 10.67
N ASP A 102 1.21 10.93 10.80
CA ASP A 102 2.57 10.79 10.25
C ASP A 102 2.61 9.97 8.95
N TYR A 103 1.52 9.29 8.61
CA TYR A 103 1.51 8.31 7.54
C TYR A 103 0.15 8.25 6.83
N ILE A 104 0.19 8.26 5.51
CA ILE A 104 -1.00 8.04 4.67
C ILE A 104 -0.71 6.90 3.68
N LYS A 105 -1.56 5.87 3.71
CA LYS A 105 -1.65 4.90 2.63
C LYS A 105 -2.66 5.42 1.61
N TRP A 106 -2.14 5.82 0.45
CA TRP A 106 -2.94 6.31 -0.68
C TRP A 106 -3.23 5.17 -1.63
N ASP A 107 -4.49 4.84 -1.79
CA ASP A 107 -4.95 3.74 -2.63
C ASP A 107 -5.71 4.23 -3.88
N ALA A 108 -5.77 3.37 -4.90
CA ALA A 108 -6.52 3.59 -6.14
C ALA A 108 -6.90 2.24 -6.74
N ASN A 109 -8.01 1.67 -6.29
CA ASN A 109 -8.35 0.27 -6.54
C ASN A 109 -9.22 0.05 -7.79
N MET A 110 -9.54 1.09 -8.53
CA MET A 110 -10.30 0.97 -9.78
C MET A 110 -9.42 1.34 -10.97
N SER A 111 -9.35 0.44 -11.95
CA SER A 111 -8.76 0.77 -13.25
C SER A 111 -9.63 1.80 -13.98
N ILE A 112 -8.99 2.66 -14.78
CA ILE A 112 -9.72 3.59 -15.66
C ILE A 112 -10.39 2.78 -16.78
N LEU A 113 -11.69 2.54 -16.63
CA LEU A 113 -12.51 1.81 -17.59
C LEU A 113 -13.23 2.75 -18.58
N ASN A 114 -13.40 4.01 -18.20
CA ASN A 114 -14.07 5.03 -19.01
C ASN A 114 -12.99 5.90 -19.67
N HIS A 115 -12.77 5.69 -20.98
CA HIS A 115 -11.69 6.34 -21.73
C HIS A 115 -12.16 7.69 -22.29
N GLY A 116 -12.40 8.66 -21.39
CA GLY A 116 -12.80 9.99 -21.77
C GLY A 116 -12.86 10.92 -20.57
N SER A 117 -12.67 12.21 -20.81
CA SER A 117 -12.76 13.29 -19.84
C SER A 117 -13.95 14.19 -20.20
N GLN A 118 -14.73 14.57 -19.19
CA GLN A 118 -15.79 15.57 -19.38
C GLN A 118 -15.23 17.00 -19.33
N TYR A 119 -13.98 17.16 -18.89
CA TYR A 119 -13.27 18.43 -18.81
C TYR A 119 -12.47 18.75 -20.09
N LEU A 120 -11.75 17.75 -20.63
CA LEU A 120 -10.89 17.97 -21.79
C LEU A 120 -11.71 18.25 -23.06
N PRO A 121 -11.28 19.18 -23.93
CA PRO A 121 -11.89 19.42 -25.21
C PRO A 121 -11.77 18.19 -26.15
N SER A 122 -12.59 18.15 -27.17
CA SER A 122 -12.74 16.97 -28.06
C SER A 122 -11.46 16.58 -28.79
N ASP A 123 -10.61 17.54 -29.13
CA ASP A 123 -9.32 17.35 -29.77
C ASP A 123 -8.21 16.89 -28.81
N GLN A 124 -8.44 16.94 -27.52
CA GLN A 124 -7.50 16.49 -26.47
C GLN A 124 -7.92 15.19 -25.79
N GLN A 125 -9.03 14.58 -26.17
CA GLN A 125 -9.51 13.34 -25.54
C GLN A 125 -8.50 12.19 -25.63
N SER A 126 -7.69 12.13 -26.69
CA SER A 126 -6.60 11.14 -26.82
C SER A 126 -5.47 11.31 -25.81
N HIS A 127 -5.36 12.49 -25.20
CA HIS A 127 -4.35 12.80 -24.18
C HIS A 127 -4.82 12.53 -22.74
N MET A 128 -6.04 12.06 -22.54
CA MET A 128 -6.69 11.91 -21.24
C MET A 128 -5.80 11.21 -20.19
N TYR A 129 -5.11 10.13 -20.57
CA TYR A 129 -4.23 9.42 -19.64
C TYR A 129 -3.00 10.24 -19.25
N ILE A 130 -2.44 11.01 -20.18
CA ILE A 130 -1.30 11.89 -19.92
C ILE A 130 -1.73 13.01 -18.98
N GLU A 131 -2.83 13.68 -19.31
CA GLU A 131 -3.36 14.80 -18.50
C GLU A 131 -3.82 14.35 -17.11
N TYR A 132 -4.41 13.16 -16.99
CA TYR A 132 -4.73 12.54 -15.71
C TYR A 132 -3.46 12.37 -14.86
N HIS A 133 -2.40 11.82 -15.46
CA HIS A 133 -1.14 11.56 -14.75
C HIS A 133 -0.43 12.87 -14.35
N GLU A 134 -0.42 13.87 -15.23
CA GLU A 134 0.12 15.21 -14.89
C GLU A 134 -0.70 15.88 -13.79
N GLY A 135 -2.02 15.71 -13.77
CA GLY A 135 -2.87 16.17 -12.67
C GLY A 135 -2.55 15.48 -11.35
N PHE A 136 -2.41 14.16 -11.36
CA PHE A 136 -1.98 13.38 -10.19
C PHE A 136 -0.63 13.87 -9.65
N LYS A 137 0.34 14.07 -10.53
CA LYS A 137 1.66 14.59 -10.20
C LYS A 137 1.58 15.95 -9.51
N LYS A 138 0.79 16.90 -10.06
CA LYS A 138 0.59 18.24 -9.47
C LYS A 138 0.02 18.14 -8.05
N VAL A 139 -0.94 17.25 -7.81
CA VAL A 139 -1.49 17.03 -6.47
C VAL A 139 -0.41 16.52 -5.52
N CYS A 140 0.37 15.52 -5.94
CA CYS A 140 1.47 14.97 -5.14
C CYS A 140 2.56 16.01 -4.84
N GLU A 141 2.94 16.84 -5.82
CA GLU A 141 3.91 17.92 -5.64
C GLU A 141 3.42 18.94 -4.61
N ARG A 142 2.16 19.33 -4.65
CA ARG A 142 1.54 20.24 -3.66
C ARG A 142 1.55 19.64 -2.25
N ILE A 143 1.23 18.35 -2.13
CA ILE A 143 1.26 17.65 -0.84
C ILE A 143 2.68 17.63 -0.29
N ARG A 144 3.68 17.25 -1.11
CA ARG A 144 5.08 17.21 -0.68
C ARG A 144 5.64 18.58 -0.33
N ALA A 145 5.25 19.61 -1.06
CA ALA A 145 5.67 20.99 -0.76
C ALA A 145 5.13 21.47 0.60
N LYS A 146 3.89 21.09 0.97
CA LYS A 146 3.26 21.52 2.22
C LYS A 146 3.56 20.59 3.40
N TYR A 147 3.69 19.28 3.14
CA TYR A 147 3.88 18.24 4.15
C TYR A 147 5.11 17.35 3.82
N PRO A 148 6.33 17.90 3.87
CA PRO A 148 7.53 17.18 3.43
C PRO A 148 7.86 15.95 4.29
N ASP A 149 7.49 15.97 5.56
CA ASP A 149 7.77 14.89 6.51
C ASP A 149 6.69 13.79 6.56
N LEU A 150 5.57 13.99 5.85
CA LEU A 150 4.50 13.01 5.78
C LEU A 150 4.95 11.76 5.03
N THR A 151 4.90 10.60 5.67
CA THR A 151 5.17 9.34 4.99
C THR A 151 3.98 8.94 4.11
N LEU A 152 4.22 8.73 2.82
CA LEU A 152 3.22 8.29 1.85
C LEU A 152 3.54 6.90 1.32
N GLN A 153 2.58 5.98 1.42
CA GLN A 153 2.62 4.68 0.76
C GLN A 153 1.70 4.69 -0.47
N ALA A 154 2.24 4.35 -1.62
CA ALA A 154 1.44 4.15 -2.83
C ALA A 154 0.81 2.75 -2.83
N CYS A 155 -0.48 2.69 -3.11
CA CYS A 155 -1.21 1.47 -3.39
C CYS A 155 -2.13 1.69 -4.60
N ALA A 156 -2.29 0.67 -5.42
CA ALA A 156 -3.26 0.62 -6.50
C ALA A 156 -3.57 -0.87 -6.77
N SER A 157 -4.43 -1.46 -5.94
CA SER A 157 -4.61 -2.91 -5.85
C SER A 157 -3.27 -3.66 -5.73
N GLY A 158 -2.44 -3.20 -4.82
CA GLY A 158 -1.03 -3.56 -4.72
C GLY A 158 -0.12 -2.60 -5.48
N GLY A 159 0.89 -3.14 -6.18
CA GLY A 159 1.92 -2.39 -6.90
C GLY A 159 1.52 -1.87 -8.28
N GLY A 160 0.23 -1.78 -8.61
CA GLY A 160 -0.25 -1.40 -9.94
C GLY A 160 0.25 -0.03 -10.44
N ARG A 161 0.66 0.85 -9.54
CA ARG A 161 1.21 2.18 -9.84
C ARG A 161 2.68 2.34 -9.43
N ALA A 162 3.35 1.26 -9.02
CA ALA A 162 4.76 1.33 -8.66
C ALA A 162 5.61 1.54 -9.92
N ASN A 163 6.12 2.75 -10.09
CA ASN A 163 7.03 3.13 -11.17
C ASN A 163 7.92 4.32 -10.73
N TYR A 164 8.97 4.59 -11.48
CA TYR A 164 9.92 5.66 -11.15
C TYR A 164 9.32 7.08 -11.25
N GLY A 165 8.21 7.28 -11.98
CA GLY A 165 7.52 8.57 -12.04
C GLY A 165 6.75 8.89 -10.76
N VAL A 166 6.36 7.87 -10.00
CA VAL A 166 5.63 8.00 -8.73
C VAL A 166 6.55 8.04 -7.52
N MET A 167 7.70 7.34 -7.58
CA MET A 167 8.66 7.25 -6.45
C MET A 167 9.16 8.59 -5.88
N PRO A 168 9.28 9.71 -6.62
CA PRO A 168 9.63 11.00 -6.01
C PRO A 168 8.61 11.50 -4.99
N TYR A 169 7.38 11.01 -5.05
CA TYR A 169 6.27 11.47 -4.21
C TYR A 169 5.90 10.49 -3.10
N PHE A 170 6.32 9.22 -3.19
CA PHE A 170 5.97 8.17 -2.24
C PHE A 170 7.23 7.54 -1.64
N ASP A 171 7.20 7.32 -0.34
CA ASP A 171 8.33 6.73 0.42
C ASP A 171 8.39 5.22 0.26
N GLU A 172 7.25 4.61 0.00
CA GLU A 172 7.11 3.17 -0.22
C GLU A 172 5.86 2.84 -1.04
N PHE A 173 5.76 1.60 -1.48
CA PHE A 173 4.57 1.10 -2.13
C PHE A 173 4.18 -0.29 -1.61
N TRP A 174 2.89 -0.58 -1.73
CA TRP A 174 2.33 -1.89 -1.43
C TRP A 174 2.58 -2.83 -2.61
N VAL A 175 3.38 -3.87 -2.39
CA VAL A 175 3.81 -4.77 -3.48
C VAL A 175 2.65 -5.53 -4.10
N SER A 176 1.75 -6.05 -3.26
CA SER A 176 0.57 -6.81 -3.69
C SER A 176 -0.42 -6.97 -2.55
N ASP A 177 -1.71 -6.95 -2.87
CA ASP A 177 -2.78 -7.33 -1.94
C ASP A 177 -2.75 -8.82 -1.58
N ASN A 178 -2.06 -9.62 -2.38
CA ASN A 178 -1.81 -11.00 -2.01
C ASN A 178 -0.68 -11.09 -0.99
N THR A 179 -1.05 -11.36 0.25
CA THR A 179 -0.16 -11.45 1.41
C THR A 179 0.22 -12.88 1.79
N ASP A 180 -0.09 -13.88 0.95
CA ASP A 180 0.36 -15.25 1.13
C ASP A 180 1.90 -15.30 1.11
N ALA A 181 2.51 -15.73 2.21
CA ALA A 181 3.96 -15.66 2.36
C ALA A 181 4.73 -16.45 1.30
N LEU A 182 4.20 -17.59 0.84
CA LEU A 182 4.85 -18.38 -0.20
C LEU A 182 4.82 -17.64 -1.54
N GLN A 183 3.70 -17.01 -1.90
CA GLN A 183 3.60 -16.23 -3.13
C GLN A 183 4.38 -14.92 -3.03
N ARG A 184 4.47 -14.32 -1.84
CA ARG A 184 5.26 -13.10 -1.60
C ARG A 184 6.75 -13.29 -1.86
N ILE A 185 7.29 -14.49 -1.68
CA ILE A 185 8.69 -14.77 -2.07
C ILE A 185 8.89 -14.46 -3.56
N TYR A 186 7.99 -14.93 -4.42
CA TYR A 186 8.05 -14.68 -5.87
C TYR A 186 7.84 -13.20 -6.21
N MET A 187 6.84 -12.58 -5.60
CA MET A 187 6.50 -11.16 -5.85
C MET A 187 7.61 -10.23 -5.39
N GLN A 188 8.13 -10.40 -4.16
CA GLN A 188 9.20 -9.57 -3.62
C GLN A 188 10.51 -9.79 -4.36
N TRP A 189 10.79 -11.03 -4.78
CA TRP A 189 11.92 -11.32 -5.64
C TRP A 189 11.84 -10.55 -6.96
N GLY A 190 10.73 -10.67 -7.69
CA GLY A 190 10.51 -9.95 -8.95
C GLY A 190 10.58 -8.44 -8.78
N THR A 191 9.94 -7.89 -7.76
CA THR A 191 9.96 -6.46 -7.44
C THR A 191 11.37 -5.96 -7.13
N SER A 192 12.19 -6.78 -6.47
CA SER A 192 13.56 -6.41 -6.09
C SER A 192 14.49 -6.14 -7.28
N TYR A 193 14.13 -6.55 -8.50
CA TYR A 193 14.91 -6.18 -9.70
C TYR A 193 14.82 -4.70 -10.04
N PHE A 194 13.73 -4.05 -9.61
CA PHE A 194 13.43 -2.66 -9.98
C PHE A 194 13.47 -1.70 -8.78
N PHE A 195 13.19 -2.20 -7.57
CA PHE A 195 13.02 -1.36 -6.40
C PHE A 195 13.80 -1.89 -5.19
N PRO A 196 14.40 -1.00 -4.38
CA PRO A 196 15.11 -1.39 -3.16
C PRO A 196 14.13 -1.84 -2.07
N ALA A 197 14.62 -2.63 -1.12
CA ALA A 197 13.81 -3.18 -0.04
C ALA A 197 13.15 -2.10 0.84
N ILE A 198 13.76 -0.93 0.96
CA ILE A 198 13.17 0.20 1.71
C ILE A 198 11.85 0.70 1.09
N ALA A 199 11.69 0.55 -0.22
CA ALA A 199 10.47 0.98 -0.90
C ALA A 199 9.38 -0.11 -0.92
N MET A 200 9.69 -1.35 -0.55
CA MET A 200 8.79 -2.50 -0.64
C MET A 200 8.14 -2.83 0.70
N ALA A 201 6.88 -2.42 0.91
CA ALA A 201 6.13 -2.85 2.09
C ALA A 201 5.88 -4.36 2.06
N SER A 202 6.26 -5.03 3.15
CA SER A 202 6.18 -6.47 3.31
C SER A 202 5.58 -6.82 4.66
N HIS A 203 4.35 -7.36 4.65
CA HIS A 203 3.58 -7.54 5.87
C HIS A 203 3.35 -9.01 6.21
N ILE A 204 3.31 -9.29 7.50
CA ILE A 204 2.82 -10.55 8.05
C ILE A 204 1.29 -10.46 8.07
N SER A 205 0.60 -11.35 7.38
CA SER A 205 -0.86 -11.43 7.40
C SER A 205 -1.37 -12.58 8.26
N ALA A 206 -2.70 -12.68 8.43
CA ALA A 206 -3.36 -13.75 9.14
C ALA A 206 -3.15 -15.15 8.47
N ALA A 207 -3.38 -16.21 9.23
CA ALA A 207 -3.54 -17.56 8.72
C ALA A 207 -4.87 -18.13 9.27
N PRO A 208 -5.72 -18.74 8.43
CA PRO A 208 -5.57 -18.89 6.97
C PRO A 208 -5.45 -17.54 6.23
N ASN A 209 -4.67 -17.51 5.13
CA ASN A 209 -4.60 -16.33 4.27
C ASN A 209 -5.96 -16.05 3.62
N HIS A 210 -6.38 -14.80 3.54
CA HIS A 210 -7.71 -14.42 3.07
C HIS A 210 -7.95 -14.64 1.57
N GLN A 211 -6.88 -14.74 0.76
CA GLN A 211 -6.99 -14.97 -0.70
C GLN A 211 -6.73 -16.44 -1.07
N THR A 212 -5.69 -17.04 -0.52
CA THR A 212 -5.27 -18.40 -0.89
C THR A 212 -5.80 -19.49 0.05
N PHE A 213 -6.36 -19.09 1.19
CA PHE A 213 -6.80 -19.98 2.29
C PHE A 213 -5.70 -20.87 2.85
N ARG A 214 -4.44 -20.61 2.49
CA ARG A 214 -3.30 -21.38 2.94
C ARG A 214 -2.97 -21.06 4.40
N VAL A 215 -2.66 -22.10 5.15
CA VAL A 215 -2.17 -22.00 6.53
C VAL A 215 -0.66 -22.15 6.51
N ILE A 216 0.05 -21.06 6.74
CA ILE A 216 1.52 -21.02 6.81
C ILE A 216 1.93 -20.68 8.24
N PRO A 217 2.91 -21.40 8.83
CA PRO A 217 3.39 -21.12 10.17
C PRO A 217 3.83 -19.67 10.35
N LEU A 218 3.54 -19.07 11.50
CA LEU A 218 3.85 -17.66 11.78
C LEU A 218 5.33 -17.34 11.58
N LYS A 219 6.24 -18.21 12.02
CA LYS A 219 7.70 -18.02 11.82
C LYS A 219 8.07 -17.85 10.34
N TYR A 220 7.49 -18.66 9.46
CA TYR A 220 7.75 -18.54 8.02
C TYR A 220 7.22 -17.22 7.44
N ARG A 221 6.00 -16.83 7.84
CA ARG A 221 5.42 -15.54 7.43
C ARG A 221 6.28 -14.35 7.88
N ILE A 222 6.82 -14.41 9.11
CA ILE A 222 7.76 -13.43 9.64
C ILE A 222 9.02 -13.36 8.79
N ASP A 223 9.66 -14.49 8.50
CA ASP A 223 10.92 -14.53 7.77
C ASP A 223 10.80 -13.96 6.35
N VAL A 224 9.68 -14.21 5.69
CA VAL A 224 9.39 -13.61 4.38
C VAL A 224 9.18 -12.11 4.50
N ALA A 225 8.39 -11.66 5.46
CA ALA A 225 8.11 -10.24 5.65
C ALA A 225 9.35 -9.42 6.03
N MET A 226 10.28 -10.00 6.77
CA MET A 226 11.54 -9.34 7.17
C MET A 226 12.49 -9.06 6.01
N SER A 227 12.26 -9.63 4.81
CA SER A 227 13.10 -9.37 3.62
C SER A 227 12.76 -8.07 2.88
N GLY A 228 11.78 -7.33 3.35
CA GLY A 228 11.41 -6.00 2.88
C GLY A 228 11.18 -5.04 4.04
N ARG A 229 10.34 -4.05 3.85
CA ARG A 229 9.91 -3.12 4.89
C ARG A 229 8.81 -3.79 5.75
N LEU A 230 9.21 -4.31 6.90
CA LEU A 230 8.35 -5.12 7.76
C LEU A 230 7.13 -4.38 8.28
N GLY A 231 5.96 -4.96 8.11
CA GLY A 231 4.72 -4.56 8.74
C GLY A 231 3.90 -5.77 9.21
N MET A 232 2.78 -5.53 9.88
CA MET A 232 1.88 -6.56 10.40
C MET A 232 0.42 -6.23 10.12
N GLU A 233 -0.30 -7.13 9.43
CA GLU A 233 -1.74 -7.08 9.17
C GLU A 233 -2.45 -8.22 9.91
N ILE A 234 -2.17 -8.33 11.19
CA ILE A 234 -2.77 -9.34 12.07
C ILE A 234 -3.45 -8.67 13.26
N GLN A 235 -4.52 -9.28 13.74
CA GLN A 235 -5.26 -8.77 14.89
C GLN A 235 -4.69 -9.37 16.18
N PRO A 236 -4.04 -8.60 17.04
CA PRO A 236 -3.42 -9.11 18.27
C PRO A 236 -4.40 -9.84 19.21
N LYS A 237 -5.70 -9.49 19.15
CA LYS A 237 -6.74 -10.15 19.94
C LYS A 237 -6.97 -11.61 19.56
N ASN A 238 -6.59 -12.00 18.34
CA ASN A 238 -6.76 -13.38 17.83
C ASN A 238 -5.47 -14.20 17.97
N MET A 239 -4.39 -13.64 18.54
CA MET A 239 -3.10 -14.30 18.68
C MET A 239 -2.94 -14.94 20.04
N THR A 240 -2.28 -16.11 20.09
CA THR A 240 -1.82 -16.71 21.35
C THR A 240 -0.68 -15.88 21.98
N GLU A 241 -0.38 -16.11 23.24
CA GLU A 241 0.75 -15.42 23.91
C GLU A 241 2.11 -15.84 23.33
N GLU A 242 2.24 -17.08 22.87
CA GLU A 242 3.41 -17.58 22.17
C GLU A 242 3.61 -16.82 20.84
N GLU A 243 2.54 -16.64 20.05
CA GLU A 243 2.58 -15.89 18.81
C GLU A 243 2.93 -14.41 19.04
N LYS A 244 2.35 -13.78 20.06
CA LYS A 244 2.69 -12.40 20.45
C LYS A 244 4.15 -12.29 20.88
N THR A 245 4.66 -13.29 21.61
CA THR A 245 6.05 -13.32 22.04
C THR A 245 6.98 -13.47 20.84
N LEU A 246 6.65 -14.35 19.90
CA LEU A 246 7.41 -14.50 18.66
C LEU A 246 7.42 -13.21 17.83
N CYS A 247 6.28 -12.51 17.70
CA CYS A 247 6.21 -11.23 17.01
C CYS A 247 7.02 -10.14 17.69
N ARG A 248 6.97 -10.04 19.02
CA ARG A 248 7.80 -9.07 19.77
C ARG A 248 9.30 -9.31 19.50
N LYS A 249 9.73 -10.58 19.54
CA LYS A 249 11.10 -10.95 19.21
C LYS A 249 11.44 -10.58 17.75
N ALA A 250 10.59 -10.91 16.80
CA ALA A 250 10.80 -10.60 15.39
C ALA A 250 10.94 -9.09 15.14
N ILE A 251 10.12 -8.27 15.80
CA ILE A 251 10.23 -6.80 15.70
C ILE A 251 11.57 -6.32 16.26
N ALA A 252 12.00 -6.86 17.40
CA ALA A 252 13.29 -6.50 18.00
C ALA A 252 14.45 -6.91 17.09
N ASP A 253 14.44 -8.15 16.58
CA ASP A 253 15.44 -8.66 15.64
C ASP A 253 15.47 -7.80 14.35
N TYR A 254 14.29 -7.50 13.78
CA TYR A 254 14.20 -6.68 12.57
C TYR A 254 14.78 -5.27 12.78
N LYS A 255 14.55 -4.64 13.92
CA LYS A 255 15.13 -3.33 14.24
C LYS A 255 16.66 -3.35 14.18
N THR A 256 17.30 -4.48 14.49
CA THR A 256 18.78 -4.61 14.41
C THR A 256 19.29 -4.85 13.00
N ILE A 257 18.54 -5.61 12.18
CA ILE A 257 18.93 -5.94 10.80
C ILE A 257 18.40 -4.93 9.76
N ARG A 258 17.41 -4.13 10.13
CA ARG A 258 16.74 -3.17 9.24
C ARG A 258 17.69 -2.28 8.43
N PRO A 259 18.76 -1.71 9.00
CA PRO A 259 19.69 -0.90 8.21
C PRO A 259 20.35 -1.69 7.08
N VAL A 260 20.69 -2.96 7.32
CA VAL A 260 21.29 -3.83 6.29
C VAL A 260 20.27 -4.21 5.23
N VAL A 261 19.03 -4.55 5.62
CA VAL A 261 17.97 -4.94 4.68
C VAL A 261 17.52 -3.77 3.81
N GLN A 262 17.30 -2.60 4.41
CA GLN A 262 16.72 -1.47 3.70
C GLN A 262 17.73 -0.66 2.88
N PHE A 263 18.98 -0.59 3.31
CA PHE A 263 20.01 0.27 2.71
C PHE A 263 21.21 -0.49 2.17
N GLY A 264 21.26 -1.81 2.36
CA GLY A 264 22.34 -2.66 1.91
C GLY A 264 22.21 -3.11 0.45
N ASP A 265 23.28 -3.69 -0.07
CA ASP A 265 23.28 -4.30 -1.39
C ASP A 265 22.58 -5.65 -1.37
N ILE A 266 21.74 -5.92 -2.36
CA ILE A 266 21.03 -7.20 -2.52
C ILE A 266 21.79 -8.16 -3.42
N TYR A 267 21.94 -9.39 -2.96
CA TYR A 267 22.46 -10.53 -3.74
C TYR A 267 21.37 -11.59 -3.85
N ARG A 268 20.91 -11.85 -5.08
CA ARG A 268 19.93 -12.89 -5.41
C ARG A 268 20.69 -14.17 -5.67
N LEU A 269 20.62 -15.16 -4.75
CA LEU A 269 21.48 -16.34 -4.79
C LEU A 269 20.79 -17.52 -5.45
N VAL A 270 19.54 -17.84 -5.07
CA VAL A 270 18.75 -18.90 -5.67
C VAL A 270 17.37 -18.36 -5.99
N SER A 271 17.04 -18.33 -7.27
CA SER A 271 15.75 -17.81 -7.74
C SER A 271 14.60 -18.77 -7.39
N PRO A 272 13.46 -18.27 -6.90
CA PRO A 272 12.26 -19.09 -6.71
C PRO A 272 11.72 -19.64 -8.04
N TYR A 273 12.10 -19.05 -9.17
CA TYR A 273 11.68 -19.48 -10.52
C TYR A 273 12.52 -20.63 -11.08
N ASP A 274 13.67 -20.96 -10.49
CA ASP A 274 14.54 -22.05 -10.93
C ASP A 274 13.98 -23.45 -10.59
N ARG A 275 12.82 -23.52 -9.90
CA ARG A 275 12.11 -24.75 -9.53
C ARG A 275 12.97 -25.75 -8.73
N LEU A 276 13.90 -25.22 -7.95
CA LEU A 276 14.74 -26.03 -7.04
C LEU A 276 14.05 -26.29 -5.69
N GLY A 277 12.79 -25.84 -5.53
CA GLY A 277 12.02 -25.98 -4.29
C GLY A 277 12.53 -25.08 -3.15
N VAL A 278 13.45 -24.19 -3.42
CA VAL A 278 14.05 -23.23 -2.49
C VAL A 278 14.27 -21.89 -3.16
N ALA A 279 14.35 -20.84 -2.34
CA ALA A 279 14.78 -19.51 -2.76
C ALA A 279 15.72 -18.92 -1.71
N SER A 280 16.69 -18.12 -2.14
CA SER A 280 17.58 -17.45 -1.19
C SER A 280 18.09 -16.12 -1.73
N LEU A 281 18.22 -15.16 -0.84
CA LEU A 281 18.85 -13.87 -1.10
C LEU A 281 19.66 -13.41 0.11
N MET A 282 20.53 -12.46 -0.09
CA MET A 282 21.33 -11.88 0.97
C MET A 282 21.40 -10.36 0.79
N TYR A 283 21.30 -9.66 1.89
CA TYR A 283 21.67 -8.24 1.96
C TYR A 283 22.98 -8.07 2.69
N THR A 284 23.82 -7.15 2.24
CA THR A 284 25.06 -6.79 2.94
C THR A 284 25.08 -5.30 3.23
N SER A 285 25.62 -4.91 4.39
CA SER A 285 25.89 -3.49 4.67
C SER A 285 26.76 -2.86 3.57
N PRO A 286 26.72 -1.54 3.37
CA PRO A 286 27.61 -0.85 2.44
C PRO A 286 29.10 -1.14 2.73
N GLU A 287 29.48 -1.23 3.99
CA GLU A 287 30.83 -1.52 4.47
C GLU A 287 31.23 -3.00 4.32
N LYS A 288 30.29 -3.89 3.97
CA LYS A 288 30.47 -5.35 3.84
C LYS A 288 30.91 -6.07 5.12
N ASP A 289 30.67 -5.46 6.27
CA ASP A 289 30.99 -6.03 7.60
C ASP A 289 29.80 -6.80 8.22
N LYS A 290 28.61 -6.63 7.66
CA LYS A 290 27.36 -7.28 8.10
C LYS A 290 26.60 -7.84 6.92
N ALA A 291 25.95 -8.98 7.13
CA ALA A 291 25.08 -9.60 6.14
C ALA A 291 23.83 -10.18 6.80
N VAL A 292 22.72 -10.15 6.06
CA VAL A 292 21.47 -10.83 6.42
C VAL A 292 21.15 -11.78 5.30
N PHE A 293 21.15 -13.06 5.61
CA PHE A 293 20.89 -14.14 4.66
C PHE A 293 19.49 -14.69 4.88
N TYR A 294 18.73 -14.82 3.80
CA TYR A 294 17.42 -15.44 3.77
C TYR A 294 17.45 -16.70 2.93
N TRP A 295 16.86 -17.76 3.48
CA TRP A 295 16.64 -19.02 2.80
C TRP A 295 15.23 -19.50 3.09
N TRP A 296 14.47 -19.83 2.04
CA TRP A 296 13.10 -20.31 2.15
C TRP A 296 12.91 -21.60 1.37
N LYS A 297 12.21 -22.55 1.97
CA LYS A 297 11.71 -23.71 1.26
C LYS A 297 10.40 -23.34 0.58
N THR A 298 10.33 -23.43 -0.75
CA THR A 298 9.16 -23.03 -1.55
C THR A 298 8.26 -24.19 -1.91
N GLU A 299 8.73 -25.45 -1.77
CA GLU A 299 7.98 -26.67 -2.07
C GLU A 299 8.18 -27.71 -0.97
N HIS A 300 7.20 -28.58 -0.82
CA HIS A 300 7.32 -29.78 0.00
C HIS A 300 7.62 -30.97 -0.90
N PHE A 301 8.80 -31.53 -0.74
CA PHE A 301 9.17 -32.78 -1.40
C PHE A 301 8.97 -33.95 -0.42
N VAL A 302 8.16 -34.93 -0.83
CA VAL A 302 8.05 -36.20 -0.10
C VAL A 302 9.14 -37.13 -0.66
N ASN A 303 10.03 -37.60 0.19
CA ASN A 303 11.10 -38.56 -0.15
C ASN A 303 12.19 -38.04 -1.12
N GLN A 304 12.45 -36.74 -1.20
CA GLN A 304 13.63 -36.25 -1.89
C GLN A 304 14.79 -36.09 -0.91
N HIS A 305 15.91 -36.77 -1.25
CA HIS A 305 17.20 -36.38 -0.71
C HIS A 305 17.65 -35.10 -1.42
N LEU A 306 17.72 -34.00 -0.69
CA LEU A 306 18.39 -32.81 -1.22
C LEU A 306 19.86 -33.14 -1.44
N PRO A 307 20.45 -32.72 -2.55
CA PRO A 307 21.86 -32.91 -2.82
C PRO A 307 22.75 -32.19 -1.80
#